data_37bb69169b29dd8f9d2f5c089d7c3dc1
#
_entry.id   37bb69169b29dd8f9d2f5c089d7c3dc1
#
_cell.length_a   1.000
_cell.length_b   1.000
_cell.length_c   1.000
_cell.angle_alpha   90.00
_cell.angle_beta   90.00
_cell.angle_gamma   90.00
#
_symmetry.space_group_name_H-M   'P 1'
#
loop_
_entity.id
_entity.type
_entity.pdbx_description
1 polymer ?
#
loop_
_entity_poly.entity_id
_entity_poly.type
_entity_poly.pdbx_seq_one_letter_code
_entity_poly.pdbx_strand_id
1 'polypeptide(L)'
;MIKIENIKKSFGDLQVLKGIDLEIGKGEIVSIVGPSGAGKTTLLQIIGTLDKADEGEITINGTKTSKLSKKKLSDFRNQKIGFVFQFHQLLPEFTAIENVMIPAFIAGLSTKEAKARAKELLAFMNLSERADHKPNQRMVKEPYNG
;
A
#
# COMPACT_ATOMS: atom_id res chain seq x y z
N MET A 1 -2.47 -2.65 -16.24
CA MET A 1 -2.81 -1.37 -16.88
C MET A 1 -3.65 -0.56 -15.91
N ILE A 2 -3.27 0.70 -15.70
CA ILE A 2 -4.00 1.66 -14.86
C ILE A 2 -4.37 2.83 -15.75
N LYS A 3 -5.64 3.25 -15.73
CA LYS A 3 -6.12 4.42 -16.43
C LYS A 3 -6.76 5.37 -15.43
N ILE A 4 -6.37 6.62 -15.49
CA ILE A 4 -6.81 7.72 -14.62
C ILE A 4 -7.41 8.78 -15.54
N GLU A 5 -8.64 9.18 -15.28
CA GLU A 5 -9.39 10.10 -16.12
C GLU A 5 -9.94 11.24 -15.28
N ASN A 6 -9.48 12.45 -15.56
CA ASN A 6 -9.95 13.71 -14.97
C ASN A 6 -10.02 13.70 -13.43
N ILE A 7 -9.00 13.17 -12.77
CA ILE A 7 -8.99 13.08 -11.30
C ILE A 7 -8.83 14.48 -10.69
N LYS A 8 -9.81 14.87 -9.89
CA LYS A 8 -9.82 16.09 -9.09
C LYS A 8 -9.89 15.77 -7.61
N LYS A 9 -9.20 16.57 -6.80
CA LYS A 9 -9.24 16.48 -5.33
C LYS A 9 -9.01 17.84 -4.70
N SER A 10 -9.86 18.17 -3.74
CA SER A 10 -9.76 19.40 -2.93
C SER A 10 -9.76 19.04 -1.43
N PHE A 11 -9.13 19.87 -0.63
CA PHE A 11 -9.19 19.86 0.82
C PHE A 11 -9.63 21.26 1.29
N GLY A 12 -10.88 21.41 1.69
CA GLY A 12 -11.50 22.71 1.88
C GLY A 12 -11.46 23.52 0.58
N ASP A 13 -10.96 24.74 0.64
CA ASP A 13 -10.84 25.62 -0.52
C ASP A 13 -9.61 25.36 -1.40
N LEU A 14 -8.72 24.48 -0.96
CA LEU A 14 -7.48 24.15 -1.68
C LEU A 14 -7.72 23.02 -2.67
N GLN A 15 -7.75 23.33 -3.97
CA GLN A 15 -7.75 22.31 -5.03
C GLN A 15 -6.32 21.77 -5.25
N VAL A 16 -6.10 20.52 -4.84
CA VAL A 16 -4.77 19.86 -4.90
C VAL A 16 -4.57 19.14 -6.24
N LEU A 17 -5.59 18.41 -6.72
CA LEU A 17 -5.57 17.79 -8.05
C LEU A 17 -6.61 18.48 -8.93
N LYS A 18 -6.19 18.90 -10.12
CA LYS A 18 -6.96 19.81 -11.00
C LYS A 18 -7.39 19.15 -12.32
N GLY A 19 -7.66 17.86 -12.30
CA GLY A 19 -7.98 17.08 -13.50
C GLY A 19 -6.73 16.40 -14.04
N ILE A 20 -6.35 15.29 -13.41
CA ILE A 20 -5.17 14.50 -13.83
C ILE A 20 -5.64 13.37 -14.72
N ASP A 21 -5.01 13.28 -15.89
CA ASP A 21 -5.15 12.17 -16.82
C ASP A 21 -3.80 11.44 -16.91
N LEU A 22 -3.82 10.11 -16.77
CA LEU A 22 -2.61 9.29 -16.86
C LEU A 22 -2.99 7.86 -17.26
N GLU A 23 -2.19 7.26 -18.11
CA GLU A 23 -2.29 5.84 -18.43
C GLU A 23 -0.95 5.15 -18.17
N ILE A 24 -1.00 4.01 -17.49
CA ILE A 24 0.17 3.19 -17.15
C ILE A 24 -0.04 1.80 -17.73
N GLY A 25 0.83 1.40 -18.62
CA GLY A 25 0.85 0.09 -19.25
C GLY A 25 1.22 -1.05 -18.28
N LYS A 26 1.01 -2.27 -18.73
CA LYS A 26 1.46 -3.45 -17.97
C LYS A 26 3.00 -3.55 -17.99
N GLY A 27 3.60 -3.68 -16.83
CA GLY A 27 5.05 -3.78 -16.67
C GLY A 27 5.79 -2.44 -16.76
N GLU A 28 5.08 -1.33 -16.89
CA GLU A 28 5.65 0.00 -16.94
C GLU A 28 6.01 0.49 -15.53
N ILE A 29 7.13 1.21 -15.44
CA ILE A 29 7.57 1.91 -14.22
C ILE A 29 7.40 3.42 -14.46
N VAL A 30 6.61 4.06 -13.61
CA VAL A 30 6.30 5.49 -13.71
C VAL A 30 6.78 6.22 -12.47
N SER A 31 7.40 7.37 -12.67
CA SER A 31 7.80 8.29 -11.60
C SER A 31 6.92 9.54 -11.61
N ILE A 32 6.36 9.89 -10.45
CA ILE A 32 5.59 11.12 -10.25
C ILE A 32 6.51 12.13 -9.58
N VAL A 33 6.87 13.18 -10.30
CA VAL A 33 7.78 14.23 -9.82
C VAL A 33 7.04 15.56 -9.66
N GLY A 34 7.59 16.46 -8.85
CA GLY A 34 7.04 17.79 -8.61
C GLY A 34 7.42 18.34 -7.23
N PRO A 35 7.17 19.62 -6.97
CA PRO A 35 7.50 20.27 -5.70
C PRO A 35 6.75 19.66 -4.52
N SER A 36 7.20 19.98 -3.29
CA SER A 36 6.47 19.59 -2.08
C SER A 36 5.07 20.21 -2.09
N GLY A 37 4.07 19.47 -1.63
CA GLY A 37 2.68 19.95 -1.63
C GLY A 37 1.94 19.86 -2.97
N ALA A 38 2.60 19.42 -4.06
CA ALA A 38 1.99 19.33 -5.40
C ALA A 38 0.94 18.19 -5.55
N GLY A 39 0.55 17.53 -4.47
CA GLY A 39 -0.48 16.47 -4.53
C GLY A 39 0.03 15.07 -4.91
N LYS A 40 1.34 14.84 -5.02
CA LYS A 40 1.90 13.52 -5.40
C LYS A 40 1.41 12.38 -4.51
N THR A 41 1.51 12.56 -3.20
CA THR A 41 1.03 11.57 -2.21
C THR A 41 -0.47 11.38 -2.31
N THR A 42 -1.23 12.46 -2.47
CA THR A 42 -2.69 12.41 -2.65
C THR A 42 -3.06 11.60 -3.89
N LEU A 43 -2.38 11.83 -5.01
CA LEU A 43 -2.60 11.08 -6.25
C LEU A 43 -2.29 9.60 -6.05
N LEU A 44 -1.16 9.25 -5.41
CA LEU A 44 -0.81 7.85 -5.11
C LEU A 44 -1.82 7.19 -4.18
N GLN A 45 -2.32 7.90 -3.17
CA GLN A 45 -3.35 7.37 -2.27
C GLN A 45 -4.67 7.11 -3.00
N ILE A 46 -5.05 7.97 -3.94
CA ILE A 46 -6.26 7.81 -4.75
C ILE A 46 -6.09 6.64 -5.73
N ILE A 47 -4.93 6.53 -6.43
CA ILE A 47 -4.60 5.38 -7.29
C ILE A 47 -4.62 4.08 -6.48
N GLY A 48 -4.05 4.11 -5.28
CA GLY A 48 -4.01 2.99 -4.35
C GLY A 48 -5.35 2.69 -3.66
N THR A 49 -6.41 3.43 -4.00
CA THR A 49 -7.77 3.29 -3.41
C THR A 49 -7.81 3.50 -1.89
N LEU A 50 -6.81 4.19 -1.32
CA LEU A 50 -6.77 4.56 0.10
C LEU A 50 -7.57 5.84 0.37
N ASP A 51 -7.65 6.73 -0.61
CA ASP A 51 -8.50 7.91 -0.59
C ASP A 51 -9.40 7.93 -1.84
N LYS A 52 -10.39 8.81 -1.85
CA LYS A 52 -11.33 8.99 -2.97
C LYS A 52 -11.06 10.30 -3.67
N ALA A 53 -11.12 10.28 -5.01
CA ALA A 53 -11.24 11.49 -5.79
C ALA A 53 -12.61 12.14 -5.56
N ASP A 54 -12.66 13.47 -5.71
CA ASP A 54 -13.94 14.21 -5.71
C ASP A 54 -14.62 14.06 -7.08
N GLU A 55 -13.83 14.04 -8.15
CA GLU A 55 -14.29 13.79 -9.51
C GLU A 55 -13.29 12.90 -10.27
N GLY A 56 -13.76 12.33 -11.37
CA GLY A 56 -12.96 11.49 -12.24
C GLY A 56 -13.11 10.00 -11.96
N GLU A 57 -12.37 9.19 -12.73
CA GLU A 57 -12.47 7.73 -12.66
C GLU A 57 -11.08 7.08 -12.68
N ILE A 58 -10.93 6.01 -11.93
CA ILE A 58 -9.75 5.13 -11.98
C ILE A 58 -10.17 3.75 -12.41
N THR A 59 -9.54 3.27 -13.45
CA THR A 59 -9.71 1.90 -13.95
C THR A 59 -8.41 1.13 -13.78
N ILE A 60 -8.44 0.03 -13.04
CA ILE A 60 -7.28 -0.85 -12.82
C ILE A 60 -7.60 -2.22 -13.40
N ASN A 61 -6.81 -2.67 -14.35
CA ASN A 61 -7.01 -3.95 -15.06
C ASN A 61 -8.46 -4.15 -15.56
N GLY A 62 -9.06 -3.09 -16.13
CA GLY A 62 -10.43 -3.10 -16.65
C GLY A 62 -11.51 -2.92 -15.58
N THR A 63 -11.17 -2.86 -14.30
CA THR A 63 -12.11 -2.67 -13.21
C THR A 63 -12.19 -1.19 -12.82
N LYS A 64 -13.36 -0.57 -12.97
CA LYS A 64 -13.64 0.79 -12.49
C LYS A 64 -13.79 0.79 -10.96
N THR A 65 -12.89 1.49 -10.26
CA THR A 65 -12.86 1.47 -8.79
C THR A 65 -14.08 2.13 -8.16
N SER A 66 -14.65 3.13 -8.81
CA SER A 66 -15.86 3.84 -8.36
C SER A 66 -17.10 2.93 -8.28
N LYS A 67 -17.16 1.88 -9.09
CA LYS A 67 -18.29 0.93 -9.14
C LYS A 67 -18.23 -0.14 -8.07
N LEU A 68 -17.14 -0.22 -7.30
CA LEU A 68 -16.97 -1.22 -6.25
C LEU A 68 -17.63 -0.73 -4.95
N SER A 69 -18.38 -1.62 -4.29
CA SER A 69 -18.83 -1.39 -2.91
C SER A 69 -17.61 -1.32 -1.97
N LYS A 70 -17.77 -0.71 -0.77
CA LYS A 70 -16.67 -0.61 0.22
C LYS A 70 -15.98 -1.95 0.48
N LYS A 71 -16.75 -3.03 0.62
CA LYS A 71 -16.21 -4.38 0.84
C LYS A 71 -15.41 -4.85 -0.38
N LYS A 72 -16.00 -4.79 -1.58
CA LYS A 72 -15.32 -5.20 -2.82
C LYS A 72 -14.07 -4.38 -3.10
N LEU A 73 -14.06 -3.08 -2.77
CA LEU A 73 -12.89 -2.23 -2.90
C LEU A 73 -11.77 -2.62 -1.92
N SER A 74 -12.12 -3.01 -0.70
CA SER A 74 -11.16 -3.53 0.28
C SER A 74 -10.53 -4.85 -0.21
N ASP A 75 -11.35 -5.78 -0.70
CA ASP A 75 -10.89 -7.05 -1.25
C ASP A 75 -10.01 -6.84 -2.49
N PHE A 76 -10.43 -5.93 -3.37
CA PHE A 76 -9.67 -5.55 -4.56
C PHE A 76 -8.30 -4.97 -4.20
N ARG A 77 -8.23 -4.03 -3.24
CA ARG A 77 -6.99 -3.46 -2.75
C ARG A 77 -6.08 -4.53 -2.17
N ASN A 78 -6.60 -5.40 -1.31
CA ASN A 78 -5.83 -6.49 -0.70
C ASN A 78 -5.20 -7.43 -1.73
N GLN A 79 -5.91 -7.72 -2.83
CA GLN A 79 -5.47 -8.71 -3.81
C GLN A 79 -4.68 -8.12 -4.99
N LYS A 80 -4.86 -6.85 -5.32
CA LYS A 80 -4.39 -6.26 -6.58
C LYS A 80 -3.39 -5.11 -6.40
N ILE A 81 -3.27 -4.55 -5.20
CA ILE A 81 -2.43 -3.38 -4.94
C ILE A 81 -1.45 -3.68 -3.82
N GLY A 82 -0.15 -3.45 -4.06
CA GLY A 82 0.87 -3.39 -3.03
C GLY A 82 1.21 -1.92 -2.75
N PHE A 83 1.34 -1.55 -1.49
CA PHE A 83 1.67 -0.19 -1.07
C PHE A 83 2.95 -0.19 -0.23
N VAL A 84 3.88 0.71 -0.57
CA VAL A 84 5.05 1.00 0.26
C VAL A 84 4.93 2.44 0.73
N PHE A 85 4.88 2.63 2.04
CA PHE A 85 4.71 3.95 2.65
C PHE A 85 6.07 4.58 2.98
N GLN A 86 6.12 5.91 3.02
CA GLN A 86 7.29 6.67 3.46
C GLN A 86 7.64 6.36 4.92
N PHE A 87 6.63 6.21 5.78
CA PHE A 87 6.77 5.76 7.16
C PHE A 87 6.12 4.39 7.32
N HIS A 88 6.71 3.54 8.13
CA HIS A 88 6.14 2.22 8.39
C HIS A 88 4.73 2.33 9.00
N GLN A 89 3.84 1.49 8.53
CA GLN A 89 2.46 1.38 9.03
C GLN A 89 2.31 0.11 9.89
N LEU A 90 3.37 -0.25 10.61
CA LEU A 90 3.37 -1.42 11.47
C LEU A 90 2.56 -1.14 12.74
N LEU A 91 1.78 -2.11 13.16
CA LEU A 91 1.08 -2.10 14.42
C LEU A 91 2.08 -2.43 15.54
N PRO A 92 2.33 -1.52 16.50
CA PRO A 92 3.40 -1.68 17.49
C PRO A 92 3.11 -2.80 18.50
N GLU A 93 1.86 -3.21 18.66
CA GLU A 93 1.44 -4.30 19.55
C GLU A 93 1.82 -5.68 19.00
N PHE A 94 1.95 -5.79 17.66
CA PHE A 94 2.23 -7.04 16.96
C PHE A 94 3.71 -7.23 16.67
N THR A 95 4.13 -8.47 16.64
CA THR A 95 5.46 -8.88 16.17
C THR A 95 5.60 -8.69 14.65
N ALA A 96 6.81 -8.81 14.12
CA ALA A 96 7.05 -8.71 12.68
C ALA A 96 6.25 -9.75 11.90
N ILE A 97 6.25 -11.01 12.34
CA ILE A 97 5.47 -12.06 11.68
C ILE A 97 3.97 -11.79 11.73
N GLU A 98 3.44 -11.32 12.86
CA GLU A 98 2.03 -10.99 13.00
C GLU A 98 1.62 -9.83 12.08
N ASN A 99 2.45 -8.77 11.99
CA ASN A 99 2.23 -7.68 11.04
C ASN A 99 2.19 -8.17 9.59
N VAL A 100 3.07 -9.09 9.21
CA VAL A 100 3.10 -9.68 7.86
C VAL A 100 1.89 -10.59 7.61
N MET A 101 1.32 -11.19 8.65
CA MET A 101 0.12 -12.04 8.54
C MET A 101 -1.19 -11.26 8.33
N ILE A 102 -1.26 -9.97 8.70
CA ILE A 102 -2.49 -9.17 8.64
C ILE A 102 -3.14 -9.18 7.24
N PRO A 103 -2.42 -8.92 6.14
CA PRO A 103 -3.03 -8.96 4.80
C PRO A 103 -3.57 -10.34 4.43
N ALA A 104 -2.95 -11.42 4.91
CA ALA A 104 -3.40 -12.78 4.67
C ALA A 104 -4.71 -13.08 5.41
N PHE A 105 -4.89 -12.57 6.63
CA PHE A 105 -6.15 -12.66 7.35
C PHE A 105 -7.27 -11.87 6.67
N ILE A 106 -6.97 -10.69 6.15
CA ILE A 106 -7.93 -9.91 5.36
C ILE A 106 -8.35 -10.69 4.11
N ALA A 107 -7.43 -11.44 3.50
CA ALA A 107 -7.71 -12.32 2.36
C ALA A 107 -8.47 -13.59 2.74
N GLY A 108 -8.71 -13.85 4.04
CA GLY A 108 -9.45 -15.02 4.53
C GLY A 108 -8.61 -16.29 4.70
N LEU A 109 -7.27 -16.18 4.72
CA LEU A 109 -6.42 -17.34 4.99
C LEU A 109 -6.53 -17.78 6.44
N SER A 110 -6.38 -19.09 6.68
CA SER A 110 -6.25 -19.65 8.02
C SER A 110 -4.95 -19.18 8.70
N THR A 111 -4.92 -19.23 10.02
CA THR A 111 -3.71 -18.88 10.80
C THR A 111 -2.48 -19.70 10.37
N LYS A 112 -2.69 -20.98 10.06
CA LYS A 112 -1.61 -21.88 9.61
C LYS A 112 -1.03 -21.43 8.27
N GLU A 113 -1.88 -21.14 7.30
CA GLU A 113 -1.48 -20.66 5.97
C GLU A 113 -0.82 -19.29 6.03
N ALA A 114 -1.44 -18.35 6.75
CA ALA A 114 -0.90 -17.00 6.93
C ALA A 114 0.48 -17.04 7.58
N LYS A 115 0.68 -17.87 8.62
CA LYS A 115 1.97 -18.03 9.31
C LYS A 115 3.03 -18.67 8.40
N ALA A 116 2.68 -19.69 7.63
CA ALA A 116 3.59 -20.32 6.69
C ALA A 116 4.06 -19.29 5.64
N ARG A 117 3.13 -18.54 5.04
CA ARG A 117 3.46 -17.52 4.05
C ARG A 117 4.28 -16.37 4.63
N ALA A 118 3.97 -15.92 5.83
CA ALA A 118 4.73 -14.87 6.51
C ALA A 118 6.18 -15.29 6.77
N LYS A 119 6.41 -16.55 7.20
CA LYS A 119 7.77 -17.09 7.39
C LYS A 119 8.57 -17.12 6.08
N GLU A 120 7.97 -17.55 4.97
CA GLU A 120 8.61 -17.52 3.66
C GLU A 120 9.04 -16.12 3.25
N LEU A 121 8.14 -15.13 3.43
CA LEU A 121 8.44 -13.74 3.09
C LEU A 121 9.55 -13.14 3.96
N LEU A 122 9.52 -13.41 5.27
CA LEU A 122 10.57 -12.95 6.19
C LEU A 122 11.91 -13.61 5.85
N ALA A 123 11.92 -14.90 5.49
CA ALA A 123 13.13 -15.58 5.05
C ALA A 123 13.68 -14.98 3.75
N PHE A 124 12.81 -14.72 2.77
CA PHE A 124 13.19 -14.05 1.52
C PHE A 124 13.85 -12.69 1.75
N MET A 125 13.40 -11.96 2.78
CA MET A 125 13.95 -10.64 3.17
C MET A 125 15.13 -10.73 4.14
N ASN A 126 15.64 -11.95 4.47
CA ASN A 126 16.66 -12.18 5.49
C ASN A 126 16.27 -11.66 6.90
N LEU A 127 14.98 -11.76 7.24
CA LEU A 127 14.42 -11.29 8.50
C LEU A 127 13.86 -12.42 9.39
N SER A 128 14.23 -13.68 9.14
CA SER A 128 13.71 -14.83 9.89
C SER A 128 13.92 -14.69 11.39
N GLU A 129 15.10 -14.25 11.82
CA GLU A 129 15.46 -14.06 13.23
C GLU A 129 14.75 -12.87 13.89
N ARG A 130 14.10 -12.04 13.08
CA ARG A 130 13.31 -10.89 13.54
C ARG A 130 11.81 -11.18 13.62
N ALA A 131 11.38 -12.39 13.29
CA ALA A 131 9.97 -12.77 13.21
C ALA A 131 9.18 -12.40 14.48
N ASP A 132 9.77 -12.64 15.65
CA ASP A 132 9.14 -12.43 16.96
C ASP A 132 9.46 -11.05 17.58
N HIS A 133 10.20 -10.17 16.88
CA HIS A 133 10.48 -8.82 17.36
C HIS A 133 9.31 -7.88 17.10
N LYS A 134 9.10 -6.95 18.02
CA LYS A 134 8.15 -5.83 17.87
C LYS A 134 8.82 -4.61 17.22
N PRO A 135 8.07 -3.73 16.53
CA PRO A 135 8.62 -2.55 15.86
C PRO A 135 9.47 -1.63 16.74
N ASN A 136 9.15 -1.55 18.04
CA ASN A 136 9.84 -0.68 19.00
C ASN A 136 11.10 -1.33 19.61
N GLN A 137 11.39 -2.58 19.31
CA GLN A 137 12.60 -3.23 19.80
C GLN A 137 13.80 -2.70 19.01
N ARG A 138 14.64 -1.88 19.70
CA ARG A 138 15.89 -1.37 19.13
C ARG A 138 16.78 -2.53 18.69
N MET A 139 17.48 -2.36 17.56
CA MET A 139 18.66 -3.16 17.27
C MET A 139 19.65 -2.96 18.44
N VAL A 140 19.85 -3.97 19.25
CA VAL A 140 21.11 -4.09 19.98
C VAL A 140 22.13 -4.33 18.89
N LYS A 141 22.92 -3.32 18.52
CA LYS A 141 24.11 -3.52 17.71
C LYS A 141 24.97 -4.48 18.54
N GLU A 142 25.17 -5.70 18.08
CA GLU A 142 26.28 -6.50 18.58
C GLU A 142 27.54 -5.66 18.43
N PRO A 143 28.38 -5.57 19.48
CA PRO A 143 29.65 -4.87 19.35
C PRO A 143 30.42 -5.57 18.22
N TYR A 144 30.86 -4.76 17.26
CA TYR A 144 31.74 -5.20 16.18
C TYR A 144 32.98 -5.79 16.87
N ASN A 145 33.06 -7.11 16.95
CA ASN A 145 34.30 -7.79 17.31
C ASN A 145 35.19 -7.70 16.06
N GLY A 146 36.06 -6.65 16.06
CA GLY A 146 37.10 -6.43 15.06
C GLY A 146 38.18 -7.51 15.06
#